data_89a86c7dc5a77b74488044b7d5f01095
#
_entry.id   89a86c7dc5a77b74488044b7d5f01095
#
_cell.length_a   1.000
_cell.length_b   1.000
_cell.length_c   1.000
_cell.angle_alpha   90.00
_cell.angle_beta   90.00
_cell.angle_gamma   90.00
#
_symmetry.space_group_name_H-M   'P 1'
#
loop_
_entity.id
_entity.type
_entity.pdbx_description
1 polymer ?
#
loop_
_entity_poly.entity_id
_entity_poly.type
_entity_poly.pdbx_seq_one_letter_code
_entity_poly.pdbx_strand_id
1 'polypeptide(L)'
;MSVASLKIFLNKLKWFIYEKVTAAGDLVLFYLAVPIAGSASIKEKKTIIYVGEFLPPRIPRLAKWFKRYDTFTMVLVCHKRGFVEKFSNPDIDHVFLFRNEWHLKRIIKSIKNPYILHGFAPKSKFPFIAQAVSKKQFPSTPFIVDYQDVYVLYYGKNPEMRWLQDELPYEQGCFRDADGVLANSLEPCEGMKIWGVKKPGGRIFFPLYCDNDYFCHSEKKVTDDGIHLVYVGGIYGSHRNKSHYGLAQLHWLIDYLEPQKVHLHIYPSPSSVGADFEEYEAISKRNPYLHLHASVPQSDLAAELSKYHYGVIPFFLENSNQSNIKLTYSTTLKLFNYTEAGIPILVAKDVMYQSWLVNRYSLGIAVSTKDDFKDVKKLTGHMPYNDQARKVLENRELLSLKEHIPRLIEFYKKMREATDNHR
;
A
#
# COMPACT_ATOMS: atom_id res chain seq x y z
N MET A 1 -18.70 11.87 34.94
CA MET A 1 -17.78 11.25 33.94
C MET A 1 -17.94 9.74 34.08
N SER A 2 -18.25 9.03 32.99
CA SER A 2 -18.36 7.56 33.06
C SER A 2 -16.98 6.92 33.27
N VAL A 3 -16.95 5.70 33.85
CA VAL A 3 -15.68 4.94 34.05
C VAL A 3 -14.92 4.77 32.72
N ALA A 4 -15.63 4.63 31.61
CA ALA A 4 -15.06 4.55 30.28
C ALA A 4 -14.40 5.88 29.87
N SER A 5 -15.02 7.02 30.13
CA SER A 5 -14.48 8.33 29.84
C SER A 5 -13.22 8.63 30.68
N LEU A 6 -13.19 8.18 31.92
CA LEU A 6 -12.02 8.30 32.81
C LEU A 6 -10.85 7.45 32.31
N LYS A 7 -11.12 6.22 31.86
CA LYS A 7 -10.11 5.30 31.31
C LYS A 7 -9.48 5.86 30.02
N ILE A 8 -10.28 6.46 29.15
CA ILE A 8 -9.82 7.12 27.92
C ILE A 8 -8.98 8.36 28.27
N PHE A 9 -9.41 9.16 29.23
CA PHE A 9 -8.67 10.34 29.68
C PHE A 9 -7.31 9.96 30.30
N LEU A 10 -7.28 8.96 31.19
CA LEU A 10 -6.05 8.47 31.81
C LEU A 10 -5.08 7.86 30.80
N ASN A 11 -5.58 7.14 29.79
CA ASN A 11 -4.73 6.65 28.71
C ASN A 11 -4.15 7.82 27.87
N LYS A 12 -4.95 8.84 27.53
CA LYS A 12 -4.45 10.04 26.83
C LYS A 12 -3.40 10.78 27.65
N LEU A 13 -3.63 10.95 28.96
CA LEU A 13 -2.69 11.60 29.87
C LEU A 13 -1.39 10.78 30.00
N LYS A 14 -1.48 9.46 30.14
CA LYS A 14 -0.32 8.54 30.17
C LYS A 14 0.51 8.66 28.88
N TRP A 15 -0.13 8.72 27.72
CA TRP A 15 0.55 8.89 26.43
C TRP A 15 1.15 10.28 26.29
N PHE A 16 0.48 11.34 26.74
CA PHE A 16 1.01 12.68 26.74
C PHE A 16 2.26 12.83 27.64
N ILE A 17 2.20 12.26 28.86
CA ILE A 17 3.35 12.26 29.79
C ILE A 17 4.50 11.42 29.21
N TYR A 18 4.20 10.24 28.66
CA TYR A 18 5.19 9.40 27.99
C TYR A 18 5.87 10.13 26.81
N GLU A 19 5.12 10.83 25.98
CA GLU A 19 5.68 11.65 24.89
C GLU A 19 6.58 12.79 25.40
N LYS A 20 6.20 13.45 26.48
CA LYS A 20 7.00 14.56 27.05
C LYS A 20 8.25 14.07 27.76
N VAL A 21 8.15 13.01 28.55
CA VAL A 21 9.27 12.44 29.29
C VAL A 21 10.27 11.74 28.35
N THR A 22 9.79 10.98 27.35
CA THR A 22 10.67 10.39 26.34
C THR A 22 11.30 11.45 25.46
N ALA A 23 10.62 12.53 25.11
CA ALA A 23 11.19 13.65 24.37
C ALA A 23 12.33 14.35 25.16
N ALA A 24 12.20 14.50 26.48
CA ALA A 24 13.22 15.08 27.32
C ALA A 24 14.43 14.11 27.53
N GLY A 25 14.17 12.82 27.77
CA GLY A 25 15.21 11.81 27.89
C GLY A 25 15.97 11.57 26.58
N ASP A 26 15.27 11.59 25.45
CA ASP A 26 15.85 11.46 24.12
C ASP A 26 16.67 12.71 23.73
N LEU A 27 16.33 13.90 24.26
CA LEU A 27 17.13 15.10 24.06
C LEU A 27 18.55 14.92 24.65
N VAL A 28 18.64 14.35 25.83
CA VAL A 28 19.93 14.09 26.53
C VAL A 28 20.72 12.99 25.84
N LEU A 29 20.09 11.87 25.54
CA LEU A 29 20.75 10.72 24.85
C LEU A 29 21.15 11.08 23.41
N PHE A 30 20.36 11.92 22.72
CA PHE A 30 20.66 12.32 21.35
C PHE A 30 21.84 13.29 21.27
N TYR A 31 22.01 14.20 22.24
CA TYR A 31 23.20 15.04 22.32
C TYR A 31 24.48 14.23 22.62
N LEU A 32 24.33 13.07 23.29
CA LEU A 32 25.44 12.21 23.69
C LEU A 32 25.73 11.05 22.72
N ALA A 33 24.77 10.64 21.89
CA ALA A 33 24.85 9.34 21.20
C ALA A 33 24.62 9.35 19.68
N VAL A 34 24.46 10.49 19.03
CA VAL A 34 24.49 10.54 17.58
C VAL A 34 25.92 10.85 17.14
N PRO A 35 26.72 9.80 16.85
CA PRO A 35 27.81 10.01 15.93
C PRO A 35 27.13 10.56 14.67
N ILE A 36 27.70 11.61 14.09
CA ILE A 36 27.41 12.05 12.74
C ILE A 36 27.82 10.86 11.84
N ALA A 37 26.99 9.80 11.92
CA ALA A 37 27.18 8.61 11.13
C ALA A 37 26.91 9.01 9.70
N GLY A 38 27.94 9.10 8.91
CA GLY A 38 27.81 9.09 7.48
C GLY A 38 28.13 10.36 6.73
N SER A 39 28.91 11.31 7.27
CA SER A 39 29.41 12.41 6.42
C SER A 39 30.44 11.95 5.37
N ALA A 40 31.00 10.76 5.50
CA ALA A 40 32.12 10.32 4.66
C ALA A 40 31.76 9.45 3.46
N SER A 41 30.65 8.70 3.48
CA SER A 41 30.37 7.73 2.41
C SER A 41 29.28 8.13 1.42
N ILE A 42 28.49 9.19 1.71
CA ILE A 42 27.39 9.64 0.82
C ILE A 42 27.92 10.55 -0.31
N LYS A 43 29.21 10.79 -0.39
CA LYS A 43 29.78 11.81 -1.28
C LYS A 43 29.67 11.53 -2.78
N GLU A 44 29.42 10.31 -3.20
CA GLU A 44 29.50 9.97 -4.64
C GLU A 44 28.22 9.43 -5.26
N LYS A 45 27.23 8.95 -4.47
CA LYS A 45 25.99 8.39 -5.01
C LYS A 45 24.81 9.36 -4.85
N LYS A 46 23.91 9.35 -5.84
CA LYS A 46 22.64 10.09 -5.82
C LYS A 46 21.75 9.54 -4.72
N THR A 47 21.41 10.34 -3.71
CA THR A 47 20.62 9.91 -2.53
C THR A 47 19.14 10.17 -2.73
N ILE A 48 18.30 9.13 -2.63
CA ILE A 48 16.85 9.25 -2.51
C ILE A 48 16.48 9.13 -1.04
N ILE A 49 15.78 10.12 -0.52
CA ILE A 49 15.21 10.10 0.82
C ILE A 49 13.73 9.73 0.70
N TYR A 50 13.35 8.56 1.20
CA TYR A 50 11.95 8.20 1.43
C TYR A 50 11.52 8.66 2.81
N VAL A 51 10.44 9.45 2.89
CA VAL A 51 9.91 9.95 4.16
C VAL A 51 8.42 9.66 4.29
N GLY A 52 8.02 9.07 5.42
CA GLY A 52 6.63 8.74 5.70
C GLY A 52 6.38 8.32 7.15
N GLU A 53 5.14 8.06 7.50
CA GLU A 53 4.79 7.54 8.84
C GLU A 53 5.03 6.03 8.93
N PHE A 54 4.72 5.30 7.87
CA PHE A 54 4.81 3.84 7.80
C PHE A 54 5.81 3.42 6.74
N LEU A 55 6.25 2.17 6.82
CA LEU A 55 6.98 1.51 5.75
C LEU A 55 6.04 0.60 4.95
N PRO A 56 5.56 1.03 3.81
CA PRO A 56 4.69 0.20 2.99
C PRO A 56 5.51 -0.82 2.18
N PRO A 57 4.91 -1.94 1.79
CA PRO A 57 5.56 -3.02 1.04
C PRO A 57 6.22 -2.57 -0.28
N ARG A 58 5.76 -1.45 -0.83
CA ARG A 58 6.30 -0.87 -2.06
C ARG A 58 7.74 -0.39 -1.92
N ILE A 59 8.08 0.27 -0.82
CA ILE A 59 9.42 0.88 -0.65
C ILE A 59 10.55 -0.16 -0.66
N PRO A 60 10.47 -1.28 0.07
CA PRO A 60 11.45 -2.35 -0.04
C PRO A 60 11.63 -2.90 -1.46
N ARG A 61 10.52 -3.07 -2.19
CA ARG A 61 10.55 -3.54 -3.58
C ARG A 61 11.26 -2.53 -4.49
N LEU A 62 10.95 -1.23 -4.36
CA LEU A 62 11.64 -0.19 -5.12
C LEU A 62 13.12 -0.10 -4.77
N ALA A 63 13.49 -0.15 -3.48
CA ALA A 63 14.86 -0.12 -3.01
C ALA A 63 15.69 -1.24 -3.66
N LYS A 64 15.19 -2.49 -3.61
CA LYS A 64 15.82 -3.65 -4.25
C LYS A 64 16.08 -3.42 -5.74
N TRP A 65 15.10 -2.94 -6.48
CA TRP A 65 15.24 -2.73 -7.90
C TRP A 65 16.14 -1.54 -8.25
N PHE A 66 16.11 -0.45 -7.48
CA PHE A 66 17.07 0.65 -7.65
C PHE A 66 18.51 0.20 -7.42
N LYS A 67 18.74 -0.64 -6.43
CA LYS A 67 20.06 -1.18 -6.13
C LYS A 67 20.62 -2.06 -7.26
N ARG A 68 19.76 -2.82 -7.94
CA ARG A 68 20.13 -3.61 -9.13
C ARG A 68 20.59 -2.75 -10.30
N TYR A 69 20.08 -1.53 -10.39
CA TYR A 69 20.56 -0.55 -11.38
C TYR A 69 21.73 0.29 -10.86
N ASP A 70 22.24 0.03 -9.66
CA ASP A 70 23.36 0.72 -8.97
C ASP A 70 23.29 2.25 -9.05
N THR A 71 22.10 2.80 -9.02
CA THR A 71 21.87 4.20 -9.37
C THR A 71 21.77 5.11 -8.16
N PHE A 72 21.29 4.59 -6.99
CA PHE A 72 20.94 5.42 -5.87
C PHE A 72 21.36 4.84 -4.52
N THR A 73 21.69 5.74 -3.58
CA THR A 73 21.72 5.45 -2.16
C THR A 73 20.30 5.64 -1.61
N MET A 74 19.79 4.65 -0.91
CA MET A 74 18.43 4.63 -0.41
C MET A 74 18.40 4.96 1.08
N VAL A 75 17.75 6.04 1.45
CA VAL A 75 17.58 6.49 2.84
C VAL A 75 16.10 6.46 3.20
N LEU A 76 15.74 5.68 4.20
CA LEU A 76 14.40 5.66 4.77
C LEU A 76 14.34 6.53 6.02
N VAL A 77 13.42 7.46 6.08
CA VAL A 77 13.10 8.30 7.25
C VAL A 77 11.65 8.00 7.65
N CYS A 78 11.46 7.21 8.71
CA CYS A 78 10.15 6.69 9.10
C CYS A 78 9.83 7.04 10.56
N HIS A 79 8.53 7.18 10.88
CA HIS A 79 8.12 7.38 12.26
C HIS A 79 8.29 6.07 13.07
N LYS A 80 8.86 6.18 14.28
CA LYS A 80 9.16 4.99 15.11
C LYS A 80 7.94 4.09 15.36
N ARG A 81 6.74 4.64 15.48
CA ARG A 81 5.49 3.88 15.68
C ARG A 81 5.03 3.10 14.44
N GLY A 82 5.41 3.57 13.26
CA GLY A 82 5.06 2.92 11.99
C GLY A 82 6.09 1.90 11.52
N PHE A 83 7.14 1.69 12.32
CA PHE A 83 8.23 0.79 11.98
C PHE A 83 8.12 -0.51 12.79
N VAL A 84 8.07 -1.64 12.10
CA VAL A 84 8.07 -2.95 12.75
C VAL A 84 9.49 -3.29 13.20
N GLU A 85 9.71 -3.59 14.48
CA GLU A 85 11.02 -3.73 15.13
C GLU A 85 11.99 -4.72 14.46
N LYS A 86 11.52 -5.62 13.62
CA LYS A 86 12.32 -6.64 12.93
C LYS A 86 12.61 -6.33 11.46
N PHE A 87 12.37 -5.09 11.01
CA PHE A 87 12.62 -4.75 9.63
C PHE A 87 14.14 -4.58 9.38
N SER A 88 14.73 -5.57 8.74
CA SER A 88 16.05 -5.46 8.14
C SER A 88 15.89 -5.68 6.63
N ASN A 89 16.11 -4.65 5.84
CA ASN A 89 16.11 -4.77 4.39
C ASN A 89 17.50 -4.39 3.86
N PRO A 90 18.25 -5.34 3.26
CA PRO A 90 19.62 -5.12 2.81
C PRO A 90 19.70 -4.11 1.64
N ASP A 91 18.57 -3.78 1.02
CA ASP A 91 18.50 -2.88 -0.11
C ASP A 91 18.27 -1.42 0.30
N ILE A 92 17.99 -1.16 1.59
CA ILE A 92 17.92 0.18 2.16
C ILE A 92 19.23 0.47 2.87
N ASP A 93 20.02 1.41 2.36
CA ASP A 93 21.37 1.69 2.88
C ASP A 93 21.34 2.33 4.27
N HIS A 94 20.36 3.20 4.55
CA HIS A 94 20.23 3.86 5.85
C HIS A 94 18.77 3.95 6.28
N VAL A 95 18.51 3.67 7.56
CA VAL A 95 17.18 3.81 8.18
C VAL A 95 17.28 4.76 9.37
N PHE A 96 16.52 5.84 9.33
CA PHE A 96 16.40 6.81 10.41
C PHE A 96 14.97 6.80 10.96
N LEU A 97 14.81 6.53 12.25
CA LEU A 97 13.55 6.54 12.94
C LEU A 97 13.34 7.83 13.71
N PHE A 98 12.37 8.64 13.32
CA PHE A 98 12.03 9.85 14.08
C PHE A 98 10.85 9.57 15.05
N ARG A 99 10.77 10.39 16.10
CA ARG A 99 9.73 10.28 17.14
C ARG A 99 8.74 11.45 17.13
N ASN A 100 9.19 12.60 16.65
CA ASN A 100 8.40 13.83 16.55
C ASN A 100 8.90 14.72 15.41
N GLU A 101 8.19 15.81 15.15
CA GLU A 101 8.52 16.74 14.07
C GLU A 101 9.90 17.38 14.20
N TRP A 102 10.34 17.71 15.40
CA TRP A 102 11.64 18.31 15.62
C TRP A 102 12.77 17.33 15.26
N HIS A 103 12.62 16.07 15.67
CA HIS A 103 13.56 15.02 15.33
C HIS A 103 13.60 14.77 13.81
N LEU A 104 12.43 14.72 13.14
CA LEU A 104 12.35 14.66 11.68
C LEU A 104 13.12 15.80 11.02
N LYS A 105 12.87 17.05 11.45
CA LYS A 105 13.54 18.24 10.91
C LYS A 105 15.07 18.16 11.05
N ARG A 106 15.58 17.61 12.16
CA ARG A 106 17.03 17.42 12.35
C ARG A 106 17.59 16.35 11.43
N ILE A 107 16.91 15.22 11.29
CA ILE A 107 17.34 14.14 10.38
C ILE A 107 17.44 14.70 8.95
N ILE A 108 16.39 15.35 8.46
CA ILE A 108 16.40 15.93 7.10
C ILE A 108 17.56 16.91 6.90
N LYS A 109 17.84 17.76 7.90
CA LYS A 109 18.95 18.71 7.84
C LYS A 109 20.34 18.05 7.87
N SER A 110 20.47 16.85 8.42
CA SER A 110 21.76 16.13 8.50
C SER A 110 22.15 15.43 7.21
N ILE A 111 21.19 15.14 6.32
CA ILE A 111 21.45 14.47 5.03
C ILE A 111 21.92 15.52 4.03
N LYS A 112 23.14 15.36 3.51
CA LYS A 112 23.74 16.33 2.60
C LYS A 112 23.35 16.02 1.15
N ASN A 113 23.01 17.09 0.39
CA ASN A 113 22.76 17.04 -1.05
C ASN A 113 21.83 15.90 -1.51
N PRO A 114 20.60 15.80 -0.96
CA PRO A 114 19.68 14.78 -1.42
C PRO A 114 19.36 14.97 -2.90
N TYR A 115 19.34 13.89 -3.65
CA TYR A 115 19.00 13.91 -5.08
C TYR A 115 17.50 14.07 -5.27
N ILE A 116 16.71 13.29 -4.52
CA ILE A 116 15.24 13.31 -4.49
C ILE A 116 14.77 13.24 -3.03
N LEU A 117 13.76 14.03 -2.69
CA LEU A 117 12.92 13.83 -1.52
C LEU A 117 11.61 13.17 -1.95
N HIS A 118 11.41 11.93 -1.59
CA HIS A 118 10.23 11.15 -1.93
C HIS A 118 9.31 11.05 -0.71
N GLY A 119 8.25 11.83 -0.71
CA GLY A 119 7.22 11.80 0.32
C GLY A 119 6.26 10.66 0.09
N PHE A 120 6.10 9.83 1.10
CA PHE A 120 5.25 8.65 1.05
C PHE A 120 4.00 8.84 1.91
N ALA A 121 2.82 8.86 1.27
CA ALA A 121 1.53 8.97 1.95
C ALA A 121 0.79 7.60 1.97
N PRO A 122 -0.01 7.25 3.03
CA PRO A 122 -1.28 7.94 3.23
C PRO A 122 -1.24 9.17 4.14
N LYS A 123 -0.33 9.27 5.11
CA LYS A 123 -0.26 10.46 5.94
C LYS A 123 0.75 11.46 5.41
N SER A 124 0.27 12.64 5.10
CA SER A 124 0.98 13.70 4.38
C SER A 124 1.76 14.64 5.29
N LYS A 125 1.43 14.69 6.59
CA LYS A 125 2.03 15.60 7.55
C LYS A 125 3.56 15.55 7.56
N PHE A 126 4.13 14.36 7.68
CA PHE A 126 5.59 14.21 7.76
C PHE A 126 6.31 14.44 6.44
N PRO A 127 5.82 13.94 5.28
CA PRO A 127 6.31 14.37 3.98
C PRO A 127 6.29 15.89 3.77
N PHE A 128 5.20 16.56 4.14
CA PHE A 128 5.09 18.02 4.02
C PHE A 128 6.11 18.77 4.88
N ILE A 129 6.29 18.36 6.14
CA ILE A 129 7.30 18.95 7.04
C ILE A 129 8.71 18.73 6.49
N ALA A 130 9.01 17.52 6.01
CA ALA A 130 10.31 17.21 5.42
C ALA A 130 10.59 18.04 4.16
N GLN A 131 9.60 18.22 3.31
CA GLN A 131 9.67 19.09 2.12
C GLN A 131 9.97 20.54 2.51
N ALA A 132 9.24 21.10 3.48
CA ALA A 132 9.45 22.47 3.91
C ALA A 132 10.87 22.72 4.47
N VAL A 133 11.46 21.71 5.11
CA VAL A 133 12.87 21.77 5.58
C VAL A 133 13.85 21.62 4.42
N SER A 134 13.62 20.63 3.57
CA SER A 134 14.48 20.35 2.40
C SER A 134 14.55 21.55 1.45
N LYS A 135 13.41 22.17 1.15
CA LYS A 135 13.33 23.33 0.26
C LYS A 135 14.13 24.54 0.76
N LYS A 136 14.20 24.74 2.09
CA LYS A 136 15.02 25.80 2.70
C LYS A 136 16.52 25.52 2.62
N GLN A 137 16.92 24.26 2.75
CA GLN A 137 18.33 23.87 2.86
C GLN A 137 18.91 23.41 1.52
N PHE A 138 18.10 22.75 0.72
CA PHE A 138 18.46 22.14 -0.56
C PHE A 138 17.40 22.49 -1.63
N PRO A 139 17.31 23.77 -2.03
CA PRO A 139 16.20 24.23 -2.88
C PRO A 139 16.14 23.57 -4.26
N SER A 140 17.23 22.96 -4.75
CA SER A 140 17.23 22.15 -5.98
C SER A 140 16.87 20.68 -5.78
N THR A 141 16.52 20.23 -4.57
CA THR A 141 16.07 18.87 -4.36
C THR A 141 14.58 18.78 -4.69
N PRO A 142 14.19 18.04 -5.75
CA PRO A 142 12.78 17.88 -6.08
C PRO A 142 12.05 17.09 -5.00
N PHE A 143 10.82 17.53 -4.71
CA PHE A 143 9.89 16.82 -3.85
C PHE A 143 8.90 16.03 -4.70
N ILE A 144 8.95 14.70 -4.60
CA ILE A 144 8.05 13.77 -5.25
C ILE A 144 7.08 13.21 -4.23
N VAL A 145 5.79 13.21 -4.54
CA VAL A 145 4.75 12.63 -3.67
C VAL A 145 4.26 11.32 -4.27
N ASP A 146 4.25 10.27 -3.47
CA ASP A 146 3.71 8.94 -3.79
C ASP A 146 2.50 8.65 -2.91
N TYR A 147 1.30 8.79 -3.46
CA TYR A 147 0.06 8.53 -2.75
C TYR A 147 -0.43 7.11 -2.97
N GLN A 148 -0.58 6.36 -1.87
CA GLN A 148 -1.31 5.08 -1.86
C GLN A 148 -2.79 5.27 -1.56
N ASP A 149 -3.11 6.16 -0.63
CA ASP A 149 -4.46 6.53 -0.24
C ASP A 149 -4.60 8.04 -0.28
N VAL A 150 -5.67 8.54 -0.89
CA VAL A 150 -5.99 9.97 -0.95
C VAL A 150 -7.20 10.23 -0.08
N TYR A 151 -6.99 10.84 1.08
CA TYR A 151 -8.00 10.97 2.12
C TYR A 151 -9.20 11.83 1.72
N VAL A 152 -8.99 12.88 0.91
CA VAL A 152 -10.10 13.71 0.45
C VAL A 152 -11.13 12.93 -0.38
N LEU A 153 -10.70 11.85 -1.07
CA LEU A 153 -11.62 10.95 -1.78
C LEU A 153 -12.46 10.08 -0.85
N TYR A 154 -11.92 9.81 0.33
CA TYR A 154 -12.56 8.93 1.32
C TYR A 154 -13.54 9.69 2.20
N TYR A 155 -13.15 10.89 2.62
CA TYR A 155 -13.80 11.62 3.71
C TYR A 155 -14.31 13.01 3.32
N GLY A 156 -14.08 13.42 2.05
CA GLY A 156 -14.39 14.78 1.60
C GLY A 156 -13.47 15.84 2.21
N LYS A 157 -13.75 17.11 1.91
CA LYS A 157 -12.95 18.26 2.40
C LYS A 157 -13.22 18.62 3.86
N ASN A 158 -14.40 18.25 4.37
CA ASN A 158 -14.87 18.62 5.73
C ASN A 158 -15.25 17.36 6.51
N PRO A 159 -14.28 16.50 6.87
CA PRO A 159 -14.57 15.30 7.63
C PRO A 159 -14.95 15.63 9.08
N GLU A 160 -15.79 14.80 9.70
CA GLU A 160 -16.16 14.96 11.11
C GLU A 160 -15.00 14.60 12.05
N MET A 161 -14.12 13.70 11.63
CA MET A 161 -13.00 13.21 12.45
C MET A 161 -11.88 14.26 12.57
N ARG A 162 -11.61 14.72 13.80
CA ARG A 162 -10.61 15.74 14.09
C ARG A 162 -9.22 15.44 13.50
N TRP A 163 -8.77 14.19 13.61
CA TRP A 163 -7.44 13.83 13.08
C TRP A 163 -7.34 14.00 11.54
N LEU A 164 -8.47 13.84 10.82
CA LEU A 164 -8.53 14.10 9.38
C LEU A 164 -8.57 15.60 9.08
N GLN A 165 -9.29 16.39 9.91
CA GLN A 165 -9.26 17.84 9.80
C GLN A 165 -7.84 18.38 9.95
N ASP A 166 -7.02 17.75 10.83
CA ASP A 166 -5.61 18.09 11.03
C ASP A 166 -4.72 17.58 9.86
N GLU A 167 -5.09 16.51 9.18
CA GLU A 167 -4.28 15.85 8.14
C GLU A 167 -4.53 16.41 6.73
N LEU A 168 -5.78 16.71 6.37
CA LEU A 168 -6.15 17.14 5.02
C LEU A 168 -5.42 18.40 4.53
N PRO A 169 -5.12 19.41 5.35
CA PRO A 169 -4.31 20.55 4.92
C PRO A 169 -2.90 20.16 4.48
N TYR A 170 -2.32 19.12 5.08
CA TYR A 170 -1.00 18.61 4.67
C TYR A 170 -1.11 17.83 3.35
N GLU A 171 -2.20 17.07 3.14
CA GLU A 171 -2.45 16.40 1.87
C GLU A 171 -2.56 17.43 0.74
N GLN A 172 -3.38 18.47 0.91
CA GLN A 172 -3.49 19.56 -0.05
C GLN A 172 -2.14 20.25 -0.30
N GLY A 173 -1.38 20.53 0.79
CA GLY A 173 -0.07 21.14 0.72
C GLY A 173 0.95 20.28 -0.05
N CYS A 174 0.96 18.97 0.18
CA CYS A 174 1.81 18.05 -0.56
C CYS A 174 1.51 18.06 -2.05
N PHE A 175 0.22 18.00 -2.44
CA PHE A 175 -0.15 18.07 -3.86
C PHE A 175 0.23 19.41 -4.50
N ARG A 176 0.05 20.53 -3.77
CA ARG A 176 0.35 21.87 -4.27
C ARG A 176 1.85 22.10 -4.45
N ASP A 177 2.65 21.63 -3.49
CA ASP A 177 4.08 21.97 -3.38
C ASP A 177 4.99 20.89 -3.97
N ALA A 178 4.43 19.78 -4.49
CA ALA A 178 5.19 18.72 -5.15
C ALA A 178 5.71 19.18 -6.51
N ASP A 179 6.99 18.91 -6.77
CA ASP A 179 7.59 19.04 -8.09
C ASP A 179 7.14 17.90 -9.02
N GLY A 180 6.84 16.72 -8.44
CA GLY A 180 6.32 15.59 -9.17
C GLY A 180 5.37 14.72 -8.35
N VAL A 181 4.47 14.01 -9.05
CA VAL A 181 3.52 13.06 -8.44
C VAL A 181 3.73 11.67 -9.04
N LEU A 182 3.96 10.70 -8.16
CA LEU A 182 3.95 9.29 -8.49
C LEU A 182 2.56 8.72 -8.23
N ALA A 183 1.81 8.46 -9.29
CA ALA A 183 0.45 7.96 -9.22
C ALA A 183 0.43 6.43 -9.33
N ASN A 184 0.13 5.73 -8.23
CA ASN A 184 -0.01 4.28 -8.22
C ASN A 184 -1.38 3.81 -8.74
N SER A 185 -2.34 4.72 -8.78
CA SER A 185 -3.72 4.52 -9.21
C SER A 185 -4.28 5.83 -9.80
N LEU A 186 -5.57 5.88 -10.05
CA LEU A 186 -6.23 7.13 -10.48
C LEU A 186 -6.54 8.08 -9.30
N GLU A 187 -6.41 7.62 -8.06
CA GLU A 187 -6.72 8.41 -6.86
C GLU A 187 -5.97 9.77 -6.81
N PRO A 188 -4.65 9.84 -7.04
CA PRO A 188 -3.95 11.12 -7.00
C PRO A 188 -4.49 12.11 -8.04
N CYS A 189 -4.93 11.64 -9.20
CA CYS A 189 -5.50 12.49 -10.23
C CYS A 189 -6.84 13.11 -9.78
N GLU A 190 -7.71 12.29 -9.19
CA GLU A 190 -9.00 12.76 -8.69
C GLU A 190 -8.83 13.64 -7.43
N GLY A 191 -7.92 13.29 -6.53
CA GLY A 191 -7.57 14.12 -5.37
C GLY A 191 -7.10 15.53 -5.77
N MET A 192 -6.22 15.63 -6.75
CA MET A 192 -5.78 16.92 -7.29
C MET A 192 -6.94 17.75 -7.87
N LYS A 193 -7.89 17.12 -8.58
CA LYS A 193 -9.08 17.81 -9.08
C LYS A 193 -9.93 18.38 -7.93
N ILE A 194 -10.19 17.56 -6.89
CA ILE A 194 -10.96 17.98 -5.73
C ILE A 194 -10.26 19.14 -5.01
N TRP A 195 -8.94 19.10 -4.85
CA TRP A 195 -8.19 20.17 -4.23
C TRP A 195 -8.03 21.43 -5.10
N GLY A 196 -8.39 21.36 -6.38
CA GLY A 196 -8.19 22.46 -7.34
C GLY A 196 -6.71 22.73 -7.61
N VAL A 197 -5.85 21.75 -7.42
CA VAL A 197 -4.42 21.89 -7.66
C VAL A 197 -4.14 21.77 -9.14
N LYS A 198 -3.52 22.80 -9.72
CA LYS A 198 -2.99 22.75 -11.08
C LYS A 198 -1.84 21.75 -11.13
N LYS A 199 -1.65 21.10 -12.27
CA LYS A 199 -0.67 20.03 -12.47
C LYS A 199 0.68 20.38 -11.83
N PRO A 200 1.28 19.48 -11.01
CA PRO A 200 2.68 19.59 -10.63
C PRO A 200 3.56 19.55 -11.88
N GLY A 201 4.81 19.97 -11.76
CA GLY A 201 5.77 20.02 -12.86
C GLY A 201 5.97 18.70 -13.59
N GLY A 202 5.79 17.56 -12.88
CA GLY A 202 5.83 16.23 -13.47
C GLY A 202 4.81 15.28 -12.86
N ARG A 203 4.36 14.30 -13.67
CA ARG A 203 3.53 13.19 -13.21
C ARG A 203 3.92 11.92 -13.94
N ILE A 204 4.10 10.85 -13.19
CA ILE A 204 4.27 9.51 -13.74
C ILE A 204 3.18 8.59 -13.18
N PHE A 205 2.58 7.82 -14.05
CA PHE A 205 1.71 6.73 -13.67
C PHE A 205 2.56 5.49 -13.43
N PHE A 206 2.65 5.11 -12.16
CA PHE A 206 3.52 4.02 -11.72
C PHE A 206 2.78 3.15 -10.67
N PRO A 207 1.99 2.18 -11.10
CA PRO A 207 1.32 1.22 -10.23
C PRO A 207 2.28 0.49 -9.28
N LEU A 208 1.74 -0.32 -8.39
CA LEU A 208 2.54 -1.11 -7.44
C LEU A 208 3.51 -2.05 -8.15
N TYR A 209 3.15 -2.54 -9.32
CA TYR A 209 3.86 -3.52 -10.13
C TYR A 209 4.24 -4.82 -9.38
N CYS A 210 4.38 -5.87 -10.12
CA CYS A 210 4.86 -7.16 -9.63
C CYS A 210 6.37 -7.13 -9.41
N ASP A 211 6.83 -7.85 -8.40
CA ASP A 211 8.24 -8.11 -8.22
C ASP A 211 8.61 -9.42 -8.91
N ASN A 212 9.47 -9.37 -9.93
CA ASN A 212 9.86 -10.53 -10.72
C ASN A 212 10.46 -11.66 -9.88
N ASP A 213 11.07 -11.33 -8.71
CA ASP A 213 11.64 -12.35 -7.82
C ASP A 213 10.57 -13.21 -7.14
N TYR A 214 9.32 -12.74 -7.13
CA TYR A 214 8.17 -13.48 -6.60
C TYR A 214 7.38 -14.24 -7.68
N PHE A 215 7.81 -14.18 -8.94
CA PHE A 215 7.13 -14.90 -9.99
C PHE A 215 7.23 -16.41 -9.80
N CYS A 216 6.09 -17.03 -9.60
CA CYS A 216 5.99 -18.49 -9.49
C CYS A 216 5.63 -19.11 -10.84
N HIS A 217 6.30 -20.22 -11.16
CA HIS A 217 5.92 -21.11 -12.24
C HIS A 217 5.27 -22.32 -11.57
N SER A 218 3.99 -22.23 -11.28
CA SER A 218 3.38 -23.22 -10.43
C SER A 218 2.69 -24.31 -11.26
N GLU A 219 3.08 -25.54 -11.02
CA GLU A 219 2.19 -26.67 -11.20
C GLU A 219 1.20 -26.68 -10.03
N LYS A 220 -0.10 -26.71 -10.34
CA LYS A 220 -1.13 -26.77 -9.31
C LYS A 220 -0.94 -27.97 -8.39
N LYS A 221 -1.03 -27.71 -7.10
CA LYS A 221 -0.96 -28.74 -6.06
C LYS A 221 -2.32 -29.11 -5.47
N VAL A 222 -3.39 -28.42 -5.84
CA VAL A 222 -4.74 -28.81 -5.42
C VAL A 222 -5.19 -29.95 -6.33
N THR A 223 -5.34 -31.12 -5.75
CA THR A 223 -5.53 -32.40 -6.45
C THR A 223 -6.95 -32.93 -6.38
N ASP A 224 -7.87 -32.22 -5.72
CA ASP A 224 -9.28 -32.60 -5.69
C ASP A 224 -10.06 -32.02 -6.89
N ASP A 225 -11.24 -32.57 -7.15
CA ASP A 225 -12.07 -32.20 -8.30
C ASP A 225 -12.80 -30.85 -8.17
N GLY A 226 -12.46 -30.04 -7.13
CA GLY A 226 -13.11 -28.80 -6.81
C GLY A 226 -12.51 -27.55 -7.47
N ILE A 227 -13.26 -26.45 -7.50
CA ILE A 227 -12.72 -25.12 -7.78
C ILE A 227 -12.26 -24.51 -6.46
N HIS A 228 -11.02 -24.02 -6.43
CA HIS A 228 -10.41 -23.38 -5.26
C HIS A 228 -10.17 -21.91 -5.55
N LEU A 229 -10.87 -21.04 -4.83
CA LEU A 229 -10.70 -19.59 -4.82
C LEU A 229 -9.81 -19.20 -3.64
N VAL A 230 -9.00 -18.16 -3.80
CA VAL A 230 -8.18 -17.63 -2.70
C VAL A 230 -8.36 -16.12 -2.53
N TYR A 231 -8.55 -15.72 -1.27
CA TYR A 231 -8.56 -14.32 -0.84
C TYR A 231 -7.38 -14.05 0.09
N VAL A 232 -6.65 -12.96 -0.14
CA VAL A 232 -5.55 -12.50 0.73
C VAL A 232 -5.81 -11.08 1.22
N GLY A 233 -5.65 -10.84 2.52
CA GLY A 233 -5.74 -9.50 3.12
C GLY A 233 -6.70 -9.36 4.28
N GLY A 234 -7.04 -8.14 4.65
CA GLY A 234 -7.93 -7.88 5.78
C GLY A 234 -9.29 -8.55 5.65
N ILE A 235 -9.76 -9.13 6.74
CA ILE A 235 -11.12 -9.64 6.90
C ILE A 235 -11.76 -8.96 8.10
N TYR A 236 -13.07 -8.76 8.06
CA TYR A 236 -13.82 -8.12 9.13
C TYR A 236 -15.08 -8.91 9.44
N GLY A 237 -15.35 -9.07 10.74
CA GLY A 237 -16.55 -9.75 11.23
C GLY A 237 -17.83 -8.98 10.95
N SER A 238 -18.96 -9.70 11.01
CA SER A 238 -20.31 -9.15 10.76
C SER A 238 -20.70 -8.04 11.74
N HIS A 239 -20.08 -7.99 12.93
CA HIS A 239 -20.29 -6.97 13.95
C HIS A 239 -19.71 -5.59 13.57
N ARG A 240 -18.82 -5.54 12.57
CA ARG A 240 -18.24 -4.29 12.08
C ARG A 240 -19.21 -3.51 11.20
N ASN A 241 -19.12 -2.19 11.25
CA ASN A 241 -19.95 -1.31 10.43
C ASN A 241 -19.75 -1.58 8.93
N LYS A 242 -20.82 -1.99 8.24
CA LYS A 242 -20.80 -2.30 6.81
C LYS A 242 -20.34 -1.13 5.92
N SER A 243 -20.68 0.10 6.27
CA SER A 243 -20.29 1.26 5.47
C SER A 243 -18.77 1.47 5.42
N HIS A 244 -18.03 0.98 6.41
CA HIS A 244 -16.58 1.11 6.50
C HIS A 244 -15.84 -0.18 6.13
N TYR A 245 -16.37 -1.33 6.54
CA TYR A 245 -15.68 -2.61 6.50
C TYR A 245 -16.35 -3.63 5.57
N GLY A 246 -17.54 -3.31 5.04
CA GLY A 246 -18.39 -4.25 4.30
C GLY A 246 -17.74 -4.92 3.10
N LEU A 247 -16.80 -4.26 2.44
CA LEU A 247 -16.08 -4.85 1.29
C LEU A 247 -15.22 -6.06 1.65
N ALA A 248 -14.68 -6.09 2.87
CA ALA A 248 -13.88 -7.20 3.36
C ALA A 248 -14.64 -8.08 4.37
N GLN A 249 -15.97 -7.95 4.44
CA GLN A 249 -16.88 -8.90 5.07
C GLN A 249 -17.30 -9.94 4.01
N LEU A 250 -16.66 -11.11 4.06
CA LEU A 250 -16.78 -12.14 3.01
C LEU A 250 -17.91 -13.15 3.25
N HIS A 251 -18.79 -12.92 4.24
CA HIS A 251 -19.87 -13.83 4.61
C HIS A 251 -20.77 -14.18 3.42
N TRP A 252 -21.21 -13.17 2.66
CA TRP A 252 -22.03 -13.38 1.47
C TRP A 252 -21.34 -14.27 0.43
N LEU A 253 -20.02 -14.14 0.28
CA LEU A 253 -19.26 -14.96 -0.66
C LEU A 253 -19.21 -16.41 -0.18
N ILE A 254 -18.97 -16.62 1.11
CA ILE A 254 -18.99 -17.94 1.74
C ILE A 254 -20.35 -18.61 1.52
N ASP A 255 -21.46 -17.88 1.79
CA ASP A 255 -22.82 -18.37 1.62
C ASP A 255 -23.16 -18.76 0.17
N TYR A 256 -22.58 -18.06 -0.82
CA TYR A 256 -22.77 -18.37 -2.24
C TYR A 256 -21.93 -19.56 -2.73
N LEU A 257 -20.75 -19.77 -2.15
CA LEU A 257 -19.83 -20.81 -2.57
C LEU A 257 -20.15 -22.19 -1.96
N GLU A 258 -20.63 -22.23 -0.74
CA GLU A 258 -20.91 -23.48 -0.01
C GLU A 258 -21.86 -24.44 -0.74
N PRO A 259 -23.04 -24.00 -1.28
CA PRO A 259 -23.96 -24.89 -1.99
C PRO A 259 -23.35 -25.46 -3.28
N GLN A 260 -22.37 -24.79 -3.85
CA GLN A 260 -21.68 -25.21 -5.08
C GLN A 260 -20.49 -26.13 -4.82
N LYS A 261 -20.13 -26.36 -3.55
CA LYS A 261 -18.93 -27.08 -3.13
C LYS A 261 -17.65 -26.44 -3.72
N VAL A 262 -17.63 -25.11 -3.78
CA VAL A 262 -16.46 -24.33 -4.19
C VAL A 262 -15.68 -23.93 -2.95
N HIS A 263 -14.40 -24.25 -2.95
CA HIS A 263 -13.51 -23.97 -1.81
C HIS A 263 -13.06 -22.50 -1.81
N LEU A 264 -13.17 -21.86 -0.64
CA LEU A 264 -12.62 -20.52 -0.39
C LEU A 264 -11.49 -20.62 0.62
N HIS A 265 -10.29 -20.23 0.20
CA HIS A 265 -9.12 -20.14 1.05
C HIS A 265 -8.88 -18.68 1.42
N ILE A 266 -8.76 -18.40 2.74
CA ILE A 266 -8.53 -17.04 3.24
C ILE A 266 -7.17 -16.99 3.95
N TYR A 267 -6.30 -16.11 3.46
CA TYR A 267 -5.05 -15.71 4.11
C TYR A 267 -5.22 -14.32 4.70
N PRO A 268 -5.57 -14.21 5.99
CA PRO A 268 -5.85 -12.93 6.62
C PRO A 268 -4.59 -12.07 6.74
N SER A 269 -4.77 -10.75 6.73
CA SER A 269 -3.71 -9.82 7.11
C SER A 269 -3.27 -10.08 8.55
N PRO A 270 -1.97 -9.90 8.90
CA PRO A 270 -1.51 -9.99 10.30
C PRO A 270 -2.26 -9.08 11.28
N SER A 271 -2.94 -8.04 10.77
CA SER A 271 -3.78 -7.14 11.56
C SER A 271 -5.20 -7.66 11.82
N SER A 272 -5.62 -8.73 11.15
CA SER A 272 -6.94 -9.36 11.34
C SER A 272 -6.87 -10.32 12.54
N VAL A 273 -7.16 -9.82 13.72
CA VAL A 273 -7.04 -10.56 15.01
C VAL A 273 -8.30 -10.40 15.86
N GLY A 274 -8.42 -11.20 16.93
CA GLY A 274 -9.53 -11.16 17.88
C GLY A 274 -10.87 -11.51 17.23
N ALA A 275 -11.95 -10.83 17.62
CA ALA A 275 -13.31 -11.16 17.20
C ALA A 275 -13.53 -11.27 15.68
N ASP A 276 -12.81 -10.48 14.87
CA ASP A 276 -12.88 -10.59 13.41
C ASP A 276 -12.36 -11.95 12.92
N PHE A 277 -11.23 -12.41 13.44
CA PHE A 277 -10.63 -13.69 13.08
C PHE A 277 -11.44 -14.87 13.64
N GLU A 278 -11.84 -14.78 14.92
CA GLU A 278 -12.58 -15.82 15.63
C GLU A 278 -13.92 -16.16 14.97
N GLU A 279 -14.61 -15.15 14.39
CA GLU A 279 -15.85 -15.36 13.65
C GLU A 279 -15.62 -16.24 12.41
N TYR A 280 -14.61 -15.95 11.61
CA TYR A 280 -14.27 -16.78 10.43
C TYR A 280 -13.74 -18.16 10.81
N GLU A 281 -13.02 -18.28 11.90
CA GLU A 281 -12.59 -19.56 12.44
C GLU A 281 -13.80 -20.43 12.86
N ALA A 282 -14.79 -19.84 13.51
CA ALA A 282 -16.02 -20.54 13.87
C ALA A 282 -16.82 -21.00 12.64
N ILE A 283 -16.84 -20.20 11.57
CA ILE A 283 -17.48 -20.60 10.30
C ILE A 283 -16.70 -21.75 9.65
N SER A 284 -15.37 -21.68 9.60
CA SER A 284 -14.55 -22.71 8.97
C SER A 284 -14.65 -24.09 9.62
N LYS A 285 -14.92 -24.14 10.94
CA LYS A 285 -15.13 -25.40 11.68
C LYS A 285 -16.41 -26.14 11.28
N ARG A 286 -17.40 -25.45 10.70
CA ARG A 286 -18.70 -26.02 10.30
C ARG A 286 -18.90 -26.08 8.79
N ASN A 287 -18.14 -25.32 8.01
CA ASN A 287 -18.20 -25.29 6.56
C ASN A 287 -16.94 -25.95 5.97
N PRO A 288 -17.03 -27.15 5.38
CA PRO A 288 -15.88 -27.88 4.84
C PRO A 288 -15.25 -27.22 3.60
N TYR A 289 -15.93 -26.23 3.01
CA TYR A 289 -15.45 -25.49 1.84
C TYR A 289 -14.80 -24.17 2.20
N LEU A 290 -14.76 -23.79 3.50
CA LEU A 290 -14.02 -22.59 3.96
C LEU A 290 -12.75 -23.01 4.68
N HIS A 291 -11.61 -22.54 4.18
CA HIS A 291 -10.28 -22.81 4.73
C HIS A 291 -9.64 -21.51 5.19
N LEU A 292 -9.49 -21.38 6.52
CA LEU A 292 -8.81 -20.24 7.13
C LEU A 292 -7.35 -20.61 7.40
N HIS A 293 -6.43 -19.86 6.81
CA HIS A 293 -4.99 -20.09 6.93
C HIS A 293 -4.32 -19.09 7.86
N ALA A 294 -3.11 -19.43 8.32
CA ALA A 294 -2.24 -18.46 8.97
C ALA A 294 -1.72 -17.42 7.96
N SER A 295 -1.40 -16.22 8.46
CA SER A 295 -0.73 -15.20 7.63
C SER A 295 0.62 -15.71 7.15
N VAL A 296 0.95 -15.43 5.90
CA VAL A 296 2.19 -15.86 5.24
C VAL A 296 3.08 -14.64 4.99
N PRO A 297 4.41 -14.74 5.18
CA PRO A 297 5.34 -13.69 4.80
C PRO A 297 5.21 -13.30 3.33
N GLN A 298 5.45 -12.02 3.01
CA GLN A 298 5.34 -11.53 1.63
C GLN A 298 6.25 -12.27 0.65
N SER A 299 7.41 -12.76 1.11
CA SER A 299 8.36 -13.55 0.31
C SER A 299 7.77 -14.87 -0.19
N ASP A 300 6.90 -15.49 0.60
CA ASP A 300 6.39 -16.83 0.36
C ASP A 300 4.97 -16.81 -0.20
N LEU A 301 4.34 -15.62 -0.17
CA LEU A 301 2.92 -15.45 -0.47
C LEU A 301 2.57 -15.87 -1.90
N ALA A 302 3.37 -15.49 -2.89
CA ALA A 302 3.09 -15.84 -4.29
C ALA A 302 3.16 -17.36 -4.51
N ALA A 303 4.13 -18.04 -3.91
CA ALA A 303 4.25 -19.49 -3.97
C ALA A 303 3.06 -20.18 -3.29
N GLU A 304 2.60 -19.64 -2.16
CA GLU A 304 1.43 -20.17 -1.46
C GLU A 304 0.15 -19.99 -2.29
N LEU A 305 -0.07 -18.79 -2.84
CA LEU A 305 -1.25 -18.48 -3.66
C LEU A 305 -1.28 -19.25 -4.97
N SER A 306 -0.14 -19.62 -5.54
CA SER A 306 -0.04 -20.35 -6.80
C SER A 306 -0.65 -21.75 -6.77
N LYS A 307 -0.97 -22.29 -5.60
CA LYS A 307 -1.64 -23.58 -5.42
C LYS A 307 -3.11 -23.58 -5.84
N TYR A 308 -3.75 -22.39 -5.90
CA TYR A 308 -5.19 -22.23 -6.09
C TYR A 308 -5.56 -21.92 -7.55
N HIS A 309 -6.87 -22.00 -7.85
CA HIS A 309 -7.35 -21.75 -9.19
C HIS A 309 -7.49 -20.27 -9.51
N TYR A 310 -8.12 -19.50 -8.64
CA TYR A 310 -8.40 -18.08 -8.88
C TYR A 310 -8.16 -17.25 -7.62
N GLY A 311 -7.51 -16.10 -7.79
CA GLY A 311 -7.51 -15.05 -6.79
C GLY A 311 -8.81 -14.24 -6.85
N VAL A 312 -9.36 -13.81 -5.71
CA VAL A 312 -10.61 -13.03 -5.70
C VAL A 312 -10.42 -11.63 -5.13
N ILE A 313 -10.99 -10.64 -5.81
CA ILE A 313 -11.12 -9.24 -5.35
C ILE A 313 -12.62 -8.89 -5.41
N PRO A 314 -13.42 -9.35 -4.43
CA PRO A 314 -14.88 -9.32 -4.50
C PRO A 314 -15.45 -8.02 -3.93
N PHE A 315 -14.90 -6.86 -4.35
CA PHE A 315 -15.23 -5.55 -3.81
C PHE A 315 -16.33 -4.88 -4.62
N PHE A 316 -17.57 -5.37 -4.46
CA PHE A 316 -18.75 -4.73 -5.07
C PHE A 316 -19.15 -3.50 -4.26
N LEU A 317 -19.22 -2.35 -4.94
CA LEU A 317 -19.56 -1.08 -4.33
C LEU A 317 -21.08 -0.96 -4.21
N GLU A 318 -21.61 -1.08 -3.03
CA GLU A 318 -23.01 -0.83 -2.75
C GLU A 318 -23.27 0.67 -2.72
N ASN A 319 -24.39 1.11 -3.32
CA ASN A 319 -24.73 2.50 -3.61
C ASN A 319 -24.47 3.50 -2.47
N SER A 320 -23.90 4.64 -2.83
CA SER A 320 -24.00 5.94 -2.19
C SER A 320 -23.02 6.38 -1.09
N ASN A 321 -21.87 5.73 -0.85
CA ASN A 321 -20.86 6.26 0.08
C ASN A 321 -19.72 6.99 -0.64
N GLN A 322 -19.23 8.10 -0.07
CA GLN A 322 -18.01 8.79 -0.57
C GLN A 322 -16.81 7.85 -0.71
N SER A 323 -16.69 6.85 0.17
CA SER A 323 -15.67 5.81 0.09
C SER A 323 -15.69 5.03 -1.24
N ASN A 324 -16.85 4.93 -1.89
CA ASN A 324 -16.98 4.25 -3.18
C ASN A 324 -16.21 4.96 -4.29
N ILE A 325 -16.11 6.28 -4.27
CA ILE A 325 -15.33 7.06 -5.23
C ILE A 325 -13.86 6.67 -5.17
N LYS A 326 -13.30 6.59 -3.95
CA LYS A 326 -11.91 6.14 -3.75
C LYS A 326 -11.71 4.74 -4.32
N LEU A 327 -12.57 3.79 -3.94
CA LEU A 327 -12.44 2.39 -4.31
C LEU A 327 -12.57 2.14 -5.83
N THR A 328 -13.38 2.96 -6.51
CA THR A 328 -13.48 2.95 -7.97
C THR A 328 -12.13 3.20 -8.64
N TYR A 329 -11.31 4.09 -8.07
CA TYR A 329 -10.05 4.54 -8.64
C TYR A 329 -8.80 3.89 -8.02
N SER A 330 -8.95 3.19 -6.91
CA SER A 330 -7.83 2.59 -6.17
C SER A 330 -7.28 1.33 -6.82
N THR A 331 -6.09 0.94 -6.37
CA THR A 331 -5.54 -0.39 -6.61
C THR A 331 -5.23 -1.08 -5.28
N THR A 332 -5.10 -2.39 -5.31
CA THR A 332 -4.73 -3.18 -4.14
C THR A 332 -3.51 -4.05 -4.44
N LEU A 333 -2.74 -4.35 -3.40
CA LEU A 333 -1.60 -5.27 -3.51
C LEU A 333 -2.03 -6.69 -3.92
N LYS A 334 -3.28 -7.08 -3.60
CA LYS A 334 -3.84 -8.39 -3.97
C LYS A 334 -3.73 -8.70 -5.47
N LEU A 335 -4.06 -7.73 -6.32
CA LEU A 335 -3.97 -7.88 -7.77
C LEU A 335 -2.57 -8.31 -8.19
N PHE A 336 -1.55 -7.65 -7.66
CA PHE A 336 -0.15 -7.95 -8.00
C PHE A 336 0.31 -9.26 -7.36
N ASN A 337 -0.12 -9.59 -6.14
CA ASN A 337 0.19 -10.88 -5.51
C ASN A 337 -0.37 -12.06 -6.32
N TYR A 338 -1.61 -11.96 -6.82
CA TYR A 338 -2.18 -13.01 -7.68
C TYR A 338 -1.48 -13.10 -9.04
N THR A 339 -1.10 -11.95 -9.60
CA THR A 339 -0.32 -11.91 -10.84
C THR A 339 1.09 -12.50 -10.65
N GLU A 340 1.75 -12.23 -9.51
CA GLU A 340 3.01 -12.85 -9.11
C GLU A 340 2.87 -14.38 -8.97
N ALA A 341 1.77 -14.83 -8.39
CA ALA A 341 1.44 -16.25 -8.25
C ALA A 341 1.10 -16.95 -9.58
N GLY A 342 0.83 -16.19 -10.63
CA GLY A 342 0.48 -16.72 -11.95
C GLY A 342 -0.93 -17.29 -12.01
N ILE A 343 -1.86 -16.88 -11.15
CA ILE A 343 -3.24 -17.34 -11.13
C ILE A 343 -4.21 -16.27 -11.68
N PRO A 344 -5.24 -16.67 -12.43
CA PRO A 344 -6.28 -15.76 -12.90
C PRO A 344 -7.05 -15.09 -11.74
N ILE A 345 -7.54 -13.89 -11.97
CA ILE A 345 -8.19 -13.04 -10.97
C ILE A 345 -9.67 -12.89 -11.28
N LEU A 346 -10.53 -13.12 -10.29
CA LEU A 346 -11.93 -12.72 -10.33
C LEU A 346 -12.06 -11.38 -9.61
N VAL A 347 -12.25 -10.29 -10.34
CA VAL A 347 -12.31 -8.93 -9.81
C VAL A 347 -13.68 -8.32 -10.00
N ALA A 348 -14.27 -7.73 -8.97
CA ALA A 348 -15.51 -6.98 -9.10
C ALA A 348 -15.34 -5.81 -10.09
N LYS A 349 -16.28 -5.65 -11.03
CA LYS A 349 -16.24 -4.61 -12.07
C LYS A 349 -16.30 -3.19 -11.50
N ASP A 350 -16.90 -3.05 -10.34
CA ASP A 350 -17.07 -1.77 -9.64
C ASP A 350 -15.76 -1.12 -9.24
N VAL A 351 -14.71 -1.90 -8.92
CA VAL A 351 -13.37 -1.38 -8.72
C VAL A 351 -12.72 -1.13 -10.07
N MET A 352 -13.21 -0.10 -10.74
CA MET A 352 -13.02 0.19 -12.16
C MET A 352 -11.56 0.11 -12.60
N TYR A 353 -10.64 0.71 -11.84
CA TYR A 353 -9.23 0.73 -12.22
C TYR A 353 -8.59 -0.66 -12.17
N GLN A 354 -8.90 -1.46 -11.16
CA GLN A 354 -8.40 -2.83 -11.04
C GLN A 354 -9.03 -3.74 -12.11
N SER A 355 -10.33 -3.60 -12.34
CA SER A 355 -11.04 -4.29 -13.41
C SER A 355 -10.46 -3.96 -14.79
N TRP A 356 -10.12 -2.68 -15.03
CA TRP A 356 -9.44 -2.26 -16.26
C TRP A 356 -8.06 -2.92 -16.40
N LEU A 357 -7.24 -2.99 -15.33
CA LEU A 357 -5.95 -3.66 -15.36
C LEU A 357 -6.10 -5.16 -15.71
N VAL A 358 -7.05 -5.85 -15.05
CA VAL A 358 -7.32 -7.27 -15.30
C VAL A 358 -7.71 -7.51 -16.75
N ASN A 359 -8.60 -6.71 -17.31
CA ASN A 359 -9.03 -6.83 -18.71
C ASN A 359 -7.89 -6.46 -19.67
N ARG A 360 -7.20 -5.33 -19.43
CA ARG A 360 -6.14 -4.82 -20.31
C ARG A 360 -5.00 -5.79 -20.49
N TYR A 361 -4.63 -6.49 -19.42
CA TYR A 361 -3.51 -7.42 -19.42
C TYR A 361 -3.96 -8.89 -19.42
N SER A 362 -5.24 -9.16 -19.64
CA SER A 362 -5.80 -10.53 -19.66
C SER A 362 -5.43 -11.35 -18.41
N LEU A 363 -5.51 -10.73 -17.24
CA LEU A 363 -5.13 -11.36 -15.97
C LEU A 363 -6.27 -12.14 -15.31
N GLY A 364 -7.47 -12.17 -15.92
CA GLY A 364 -8.62 -12.84 -15.33
C GLY A 364 -9.95 -12.31 -15.85
N ILE A 365 -10.95 -12.28 -14.99
CA ILE A 365 -12.35 -12.00 -15.32
C ILE A 365 -12.87 -10.83 -14.47
N ALA A 366 -13.46 -9.82 -15.13
CA ALA A 366 -14.21 -8.78 -14.47
C ALA A 366 -15.65 -9.26 -14.20
N VAL A 367 -15.98 -9.47 -12.92
CA VAL A 367 -17.27 -9.96 -12.44
C VAL A 367 -18.25 -8.81 -12.33
N SER A 368 -19.43 -8.93 -12.93
CA SER A 368 -20.38 -7.83 -13.02
C SER A 368 -21.18 -7.61 -11.74
N THR A 369 -21.59 -8.68 -11.06
CA THR A 369 -22.44 -8.61 -9.86
C THR A 369 -22.02 -9.65 -8.83
N LYS A 370 -22.44 -9.47 -7.57
CA LYS A 370 -22.27 -10.51 -6.54
C LYS A 370 -22.93 -11.83 -6.96
N ASP A 371 -24.08 -11.73 -7.63
CA ASP A 371 -24.87 -12.89 -8.03
C ASP A 371 -24.17 -13.79 -9.04
N ASP A 372 -23.19 -13.28 -9.80
CA ASP A 372 -22.38 -14.12 -10.69
C ASP A 372 -21.59 -15.20 -9.90
N PHE A 373 -21.29 -14.96 -8.62
CA PHE A 373 -20.67 -15.96 -7.75
C PHE A 373 -21.62 -17.09 -7.31
N LYS A 374 -22.92 -17.02 -7.62
CA LYS A 374 -23.87 -18.13 -7.38
C LYS A 374 -23.67 -19.30 -8.35
N ASP A 375 -22.92 -19.09 -9.44
CA ASP A 375 -22.53 -20.15 -10.39
C ASP A 375 -21.09 -19.91 -10.86
N VAL A 376 -20.12 -20.30 -10.03
CA VAL A 376 -18.70 -20.12 -10.30
C VAL A 376 -18.26 -20.92 -11.52
N LYS A 377 -18.84 -22.12 -11.76
CA LYS A 377 -18.54 -22.93 -12.94
C LYS A 377 -18.91 -22.21 -14.22
N LYS A 378 -20.09 -21.59 -14.28
CA LYS A 378 -20.52 -20.77 -15.42
C LYS A 378 -19.65 -19.51 -15.54
N LEU A 379 -19.37 -18.82 -14.42
CA LEU A 379 -18.53 -17.61 -14.40
C LEU A 379 -17.15 -17.86 -14.99
N THR A 380 -16.54 -19.00 -14.68
CA THR A 380 -15.16 -19.34 -15.11
C THR A 380 -15.10 -20.17 -16.37
N GLY A 381 -16.24 -20.68 -16.86
CA GLY A 381 -16.32 -21.71 -17.90
C GLY A 381 -16.16 -21.23 -19.34
N HIS A 382 -16.11 -19.91 -19.61
CA HIS A 382 -15.98 -19.41 -20.99
C HIS A 382 -14.58 -19.59 -21.59
N MET A 383 -13.60 -19.97 -20.79
CA MET A 383 -12.27 -20.33 -21.25
C MET A 383 -11.71 -21.40 -20.33
N PRO A 384 -11.04 -22.43 -20.86
CA PRO A 384 -10.35 -23.42 -20.05
C PRO A 384 -9.38 -22.76 -19.06
N TYR A 385 -9.34 -23.25 -17.83
CA TYR A 385 -8.49 -22.68 -16.79
C TYR A 385 -7.01 -22.55 -17.23
N ASN A 386 -6.46 -23.59 -17.88
CA ASN A 386 -5.06 -23.59 -18.31
C ASN A 386 -4.77 -22.46 -19.30
N ASP A 387 -5.72 -22.11 -20.16
CA ASP A 387 -5.58 -20.98 -21.09
C ASP A 387 -5.64 -19.65 -20.38
N GLN A 388 -6.49 -19.53 -19.34
CA GLN A 388 -6.53 -18.32 -18.50
C GLN A 388 -5.22 -18.15 -17.73
N ALA A 389 -4.73 -19.19 -17.07
CA ALA A 389 -3.47 -19.17 -16.32
C ALA A 389 -2.28 -18.88 -17.23
N ARG A 390 -2.23 -19.49 -18.43
CA ARG A 390 -1.20 -19.22 -19.43
C ARG A 390 -1.16 -17.73 -19.81
N LYS A 391 -2.31 -17.09 -20.05
CA LYS A 391 -2.37 -15.64 -20.32
C LYS A 391 -1.81 -14.79 -19.20
N VAL A 392 -2.08 -15.16 -17.94
CA VAL A 392 -1.48 -14.45 -16.78
C VAL A 392 0.04 -14.59 -16.82
N LEU A 393 0.57 -15.79 -17.03
CA LEU A 393 2.03 -16.04 -17.09
C LEU A 393 2.70 -15.27 -18.24
N GLU A 394 2.06 -15.21 -19.41
CA GLU A 394 2.56 -14.49 -20.57
C GLU A 394 2.57 -12.96 -20.37
N ASN A 395 1.54 -12.41 -19.71
CA ASN A 395 1.34 -10.97 -19.61
C ASN A 395 1.90 -10.35 -18.32
N ARG A 396 2.23 -11.12 -17.28
CA ARG A 396 2.66 -10.57 -15.98
C ARG A 396 3.97 -9.76 -16.06
N GLU A 397 4.85 -10.08 -17.01
CA GLU A 397 6.07 -9.33 -17.25
C GLU A 397 5.76 -7.87 -17.62
N LEU A 398 4.66 -7.61 -18.35
CA LEU A 398 4.21 -6.26 -18.71
C LEU A 398 3.80 -5.42 -17.48
N LEU A 399 3.61 -6.06 -16.33
CA LEU A 399 3.30 -5.41 -15.05
C LEU A 399 4.43 -5.59 -14.04
N SER A 400 5.67 -5.78 -14.48
CA SER A 400 6.80 -6.06 -13.62
C SER A 400 7.63 -4.82 -13.28
N LEU A 401 8.20 -4.80 -12.09
CA LEU A 401 9.14 -3.74 -11.68
C LEU A 401 10.36 -3.70 -12.60
N LYS A 402 10.86 -4.85 -13.05
CA LYS A 402 11.99 -4.94 -13.98
C LYS A 402 11.77 -4.08 -15.22
N GLU A 403 10.59 -4.18 -15.83
CA GLU A 403 10.26 -3.41 -17.04
C GLU A 403 10.06 -1.91 -16.77
N HIS A 404 9.61 -1.55 -15.57
CA HIS A 404 9.14 -0.19 -15.31
C HIS A 404 10.08 0.67 -14.47
N ILE A 405 11.03 0.10 -13.73
CA ILE A 405 12.00 0.87 -12.94
C ILE A 405 12.80 1.87 -13.80
N PRO A 406 13.24 1.54 -15.03
CA PRO A 406 13.93 2.54 -15.86
C PRO A 406 13.11 3.81 -16.11
N ARG A 407 11.78 3.69 -16.27
CA ARG A 407 10.88 4.84 -16.42
C ARG A 407 10.84 5.71 -15.15
N LEU A 408 10.89 5.10 -13.97
CA LEU A 408 10.90 5.83 -12.70
C LEU A 408 12.24 6.53 -12.50
N ILE A 409 13.34 5.89 -12.83
CA ILE A 409 14.69 6.49 -12.81
C ILE A 409 14.73 7.71 -13.73
N GLU A 410 14.20 7.58 -14.93
CA GLU A 410 14.16 8.68 -15.91
C GLU A 410 13.26 9.82 -15.42
N PHE A 411 12.13 9.50 -14.79
CA PHE A 411 11.28 10.50 -14.16
C PHE A 411 12.01 11.29 -13.07
N TYR A 412 12.77 10.62 -12.20
CA TYR A 412 13.57 11.28 -11.17
C TYR A 412 14.65 12.20 -11.77
N LYS A 413 15.31 11.77 -12.86
CA LYS A 413 16.29 12.60 -13.57
C LYS A 413 15.65 13.88 -14.11
N LYS A 414 14.50 13.76 -14.80
CA LYS A 414 13.75 14.90 -15.35
C LYS A 414 13.30 15.87 -14.26
N MET A 415 12.84 15.37 -13.12
CA MET A 415 12.44 16.24 -11.99
C MET A 415 13.65 16.98 -11.44
N ARG A 416 14.82 16.34 -11.35
CA ARG A 416 16.05 16.97 -10.90
C ARG A 416 16.51 18.07 -11.85
N GLU A 417 16.57 17.79 -13.14
CA GLU A 417 16.95 18.74 -14.18
C GLU A 417 16.01 19.95 -14.23
N ALA A 418 14.70 19.73 -14.10
CA ALA A 418 13.73 20.81 -14.05
C ALA A 418 13.94 21.76 -12.86
N THR A 419 14.26 21.20 -11.68
CA THR A 419 14.54 22.03 -10.49
C THR A 419 15.89 22.75 -10.54
N ASP A 420 16.89 22.18 -11.21
CA ASP A 420 18.18 22.83 -11.41
C ASP A 420 18.10 24.00 -12.43
N ASN A 421 17.25 23.88 -13.47
CA ASN A 421 17.07 24.90 -14.52
C ASN A 421 16.18 26.09 -14.12
N HIS A 422 15.43 26.01 -13.04
CA HIS A 422 14.61 27.10 -12.52
C HIS A 422 15.38 28.03 -11.56
N ARG A 423 16.71 27.94 -11.57
CA ARG A 423 17.66 28.86 -10.88
C ARG A 423 18.38 29.75 -11.87
#